data_a0d060d583c061a6059e258e9b578aad
#
_entry.id   a0d060d583c061a6059e258e9b578aad
#
_cell.length_a   1.000
_cell.length_b   1.000
_cell.length_c   1.000
_cell.angle_alpha   90.00
_cell.angle_beta   90.00
_cell.angle_gamma   90.00
#
_symmetry.space_group_name_H-M   'P 1'
#
loop_
_entity.id
_entity.type
_entity.pdbx_description
1 polymer ?
#
loop_
_entity_poly.entity_id
_entity_poly.type
_entity_poly.pdbx_seq_one_letter_code
_entity_poly.pdbx_strand_id
1 'polypeptide(L)'
;MLTLLVLQQLYTEKTVEEKIGKKGKDYSILMAHNPAYMDAYKKWGADLILSGHLHGGLVRCPGIGAVVTPQGFLFPKYSGEMRREGEQTIVVSRGLGSHTINIRLFNMPEVIAIEVCVR
;
A
#
# COMPACT_ATOMS: atom_id res chain seq x y z
N MET A 1 11.93 -0.23 -19.62
CA MET A 1 12.61 -0.92 -18.50
C MET A 1 11.71 -0.88 -17.27
N LEU A 2 11.72 -1.89 -16.47
CA LEU A 2 10.97 -1.96 -15.22
C LEU A 2 11.89 -1.60 -14.05
N THR A 3 11.50 -0.64 -13.21
CA THR A 3 12.27 -0.26 -12.02
C THR A 3 11.50 -0.65 -10.76
N LEU A 4 12.07 -1.53 -9.95
CA LEU A 4 11.54 -1.94 -8.65
C LEU A 4 12.27 -1.18 -7.54
N LEU A 5 11.52 -0.47 -6.71
CA LEU A 5 12.03 0.33 -5.60
C LEU A 5 11.38 -0.11 -4.29
N VAL A 6 12.18 -0.24 -3.24
CA VAL A 6 11.73 -0.72 -1.93
C VAL A 6 11.97 0.33 -0.85
N LEU A 7 10.91 0.73 -0.15
CA LEU A 7 10.95 1.67 0.96
C LEU A 7 10.46 1.01 2.26
N GLN A 8 11.25 1.03 3.29
CA GLN A 8 10.91 0.42 4.57
C GLN A 8 10.23 1.37 5.56
N GLN A 9 10.66 2.63 5.62
CA GLN A 9 10.05 3.66 6.48
C GLN A 9 10.17 5.03 5.83
N LEU A 10 9.06 5.78 5.78
CA LEU A 10 9.03 7.14 5.27
C LEU A 10 7.97 7.98 5.95
N TYR A 11 8.28 9.26 6.13
CA TYR A 11 7.42 10.19 6.85
C TYR A 11 6.93 11.37 5.99
N THR A 12 7.59 11.70 4.88
CA THR A 12 7.20 12.83 4.00
C THR A 12 7.55 12.56 2.53
N GLU A 13 6.92 13.31 1.62
CA GLU A 13 7.20 13.29 0.18
C GLU A 13 8.68 13.56 -0.14
N LYS A 14 9.25 14.59 0.48
CA LYS A 14 10.66 14.96 0.31
C LYS A 14 11.60 13.81 0.64
N THR A 15 11.25 13.00 1.65
CA THR A 15 12.02 11.85 2.06
C THR A 15 11.98 10.70 1.02
N VAL A 16 10.91 10.57 0.24
CA VAL A 16 10.87 9.57 -0.87
C VAL A 16 11.93 9.92 -1.89
N GLU A 17 11.93 11.15 -2.38
CA GLU A 17 12.89 11.60 -3.39
C GLU A 17 14.34 11.58 -2.88
N GLU A 18 14.57 11.96 -1.62
CA GLU A 18 15.90 11.92 -0.99
C GLU A 18 16.46 10.49 -0.88
N LYS A 19 15.60 9.50 -0.63
CA LYS A 19 16.04 8.10 -0.45
C LYS A 19 16.20 7.32 -1.74
N ILE A 20 15.33 7.54 -2.70
CA ILE A 20 15.30 6.74 -3.94
C ILE A 20 15.52 7.56 -5.21
N GLY A 21 15.76 8.87 -5.07
CA GLY A 21 15.96 9.77 -6.20
C GLY A 21 14.66 10.19 -6.89
N LYS A 22 14.80 10.97 -7.94
CA LYS A 22 13.68 11.39 -8.77
C LYS A 22 13.17 10.25 -9.65
N LYS A 23 11.85 10.23 -9.86
CA LYS A 23 11.25 9.28 -10.81
C LYS A 23 11.82 9.49 -12.22
N GLY A 24 12.30 8.40 -12.80
CA GLY A 24 12.73 8.34 -14.18
C GLY A 24 11.55 8.20 -15.16
N LYS A 25 11.87 7.98 -16.44
CA LYS A 25 10.87 7.77 -17.49
C LYS A 25 10.31 6.34 -17.55
N ASP A 26 11.00 5.40 -16.93
CA ASP A 26 10.63 3.99 -16.93
C ASP A 26 9.39 3.72 -16.07
N TYR A 27 8.67 2.65 -16.40
CA TYR A 27 7.60 2.14 -15.52
C TYR A 27 8.18 1.74 -14.17
N SER A 28 7.65 2.31 -13.11
CA SER A 28 8.18 2.16 -11.75
C SER A 28 7.21 1.44 -10.83
N ILE A 29 7.71 0.43 -10.13
CA ILE A 29 7.00 -0.25 -9.05
C ILE A 29 7.64 0.18 -7.74
N LEU A 30 6.84 0.83 -6.88
CA LEU A 30 7.25 1.25 -5.55
C LEU A 30 6.68 0.28 -4.50
N MET A 31 7.54 -0.42 -3.81
CA MET A 31 7.17 -1.22 -2.63
C MET A 31 7.38 -0.38 -1.37
N ALA A 32 6.29 -0.03 -0.70
CA ALA A 32 6.31 0.81 0.48
C ALA A 32 5.48 0.19 1.61
N HIS A 33 6.09 -0.05 2.77
CA HIS A 33 5.47 -0.82 3.84
C HIS A 33 4.18 -0.19 4.36
N ASN A 34 4.19 1.12 4.69
CA ASN A 34 3.09 1.77 5.40
C ASN A 34 2.21 2.61 4.45
N PRO A 35 0.94 2.25 4.23
CA PRO A 35 0.03 3.00 3.36
C PRO A 35 -0.40 4.37 3.93
N ALA A 36 -0.08 4.70 5.18
CA ALA A 36 -0.36 6.02 5.75
C ALA A 36 0.34 7.17 4.99
N TYR A 37 1.42 6.86 4.27
CA TYR A 37 2.18 7.85 3.48
C TYR A 37 1.86 7.78 1.99
N MET A 38 0.71 7.24 1.62
CA MET A 38 0.31 7.02 0.23
C MET A 38 0.36 8.29 -0.62
N ASP A 39 0.00 9.44 -0.05
CA ASP A 39 0.05 10.72 -0.78
C ASP A 39 1.50 11.09 -1.18
N ALA A 40 2.48 10.80 -0.34
CA ALA A 40 3.89 10.99 -0.67
C ALA A 40 4.34 10.07 -1.81
N TYR A 41 3.93 8.81 -1.79
CA TYR A 41 4.25 7.83 -2.82
C TYR A 41 3.61 8.19 -4.17
N LYS A 42 2.37 8.66 -4.15
CA LYS A 42 1.64 9.12 -5.33
C LYS A 42 2.30 10.36 -5.95
N LYS A 43 2.69 11.33 -5.13
CA LYS A 43 3.36 12.56 -5.58
C LYS A 43 4.74 12.29 -6.18
N TRP A 44 5.48 11.31 -5.66
CA TRP A 44 6.72 10.85 -6.27
C TRP A 44 6.48 10.31 -7.69
N GLY A 45 5.28 9.80 -7.97
CA GLY A 45 4.83 9.43 -9.31
C GLY A 45 5.02 7.97 -9.69
N ALA A 46 5.08 7.05 -8.73
CA ALA A 46 5.12 5.62 -9.03
C ALA A 46 3.93 5.17 -9.87
N ASP A 47 4.14 4.30 -10.86
CA ASP A 47 3.09 3.76 -11.72
C ASP A 47 2.29 2.66 -11.00
N LEU A 48 2.99 1.84 -10.21
CA LEU A 48 2.40 0.82 -9.35
C LEU A 48 2.94 0.97 -7.91
N ILE A 49 2.05 1.09 -6.93
CA ILE A 49 2.40 1.17 -5.52
C ILE A 49 1.90 -0.08 -4.81
N LEU A 50 2.82 -0.81 -4.17
CA LEU A 50 2.53 -2.00 -3.37
C LEU A 50 2.76 -1.69 -1.91
N SER A 51 1.74 -1.88 -1.08
CA SER A 51 1.80 -1.59 0.35
C SER A 51 1.12 -2.68 1.18
N GLY A 52 1.33 -2.66 2.50
CA GLY A 52 0.77 -3.63 3.43
C GLY A 52 0.55 -3.04 4.81
N HIS A 53 1.22 -3.57 5.84
CA HIS A 53 1.31 -3.09 7.23
C HIS A 53 0.02 -3.11 8.06
N LEU A 54 -1.11 -2.66 7.52
CA LEU A 54 -2.37 -2.54 8.28
C LEU A 54 -3.09 -3.89 8.44
N HIS A 55 -2.60 -4.96 7.84
CA HIS A 55 -3.20 -6.30 7.85
C HIS A 55 -4.71 -6.30 7.54
N GLY A 56 -5.17 -5.31 6.76
CA GLY A 56 -6.59 -5.12 6.44
C GLY A 56 -7.44 -4.52 7.57
N GLY A 57 -6.82 -4.14 8.69
CA GLY A 57 -7.50 -3.67 9.90
C GLY A 57 -7.88 -4.81 10.87
N LEU A 58 -8.29 -4.47 12.08
CA LEU A 58 -8.80 -5.43 13.08
C LEU A 58 -10.21 -5.90 12.74
N VAL A 59 -11.05 -4.98 12.30
CA VAL A 59 -12.45 -5.21 11.92
C VAL A 59 -12.68 -4.67 10.52
N ARG A 60 -13.35 -5.45 9.70
CA ARG A 60 -13.70 -5.11 8.33
C ARG A 60 -15.20 -5.24 8.11
N CYS A 61 -15.82 -4.29 7.43
CA CYS A 61 -17.21 -4.39 7.01
C CYS A 61 -17.28 -4.59 5.49
N PRO A 62 -18.06 -5.59 5.02
CA PRO A 62 -18.30 -5.76 3.59
C PRO A 62 -18.85 -4.47 2.95
N GLY A 63 -18.27 -4.03 1.82
CA GLY A 63 -18.66 -2.81 1.11
C GLY A 63 -18.09 -1.49 1.68
N ILE A 64 -17.62 -1.46 2.92
CA ILE A 64 -17.04 -0.26 3.56
C ILE A 64 -15.52 -0.35 3.63
N GLY A 65 -14.97 -1.54 3.88
CA GLY A 65 -13.55 -1.76 4.08
C GLY A 65 -13.17 -1.86 5.56
N ALA A 66 -11.94 -1.51 5.93
CA ALA A 66 -11.50 -1.53 7.32
C ALA A 66 -12.22 -0.45 8.14
N VAL A 67 -12.70 -0.83 9.31
CA VAL A 67 -13.35 0.07 10.27
C VAL A 67 -12.34 0.63 11.25
N VAL A 68 -11.45 -0.20 11.75
CA VAL A 68 -10.40 0.19 12.70
C VAL A 68 -9.10 -0.52 12.39
N THR A 69 -8.00 0.21 12.46
CA THR A 69 -6.66 -0.35 12.31
C THR A 69 -6.06 -0.75 13.65
N PRO A 70 -5.00 -1.60 13.67
CA PRO A 70 -4.28 -1.91 14.90
C PRO A 70 -3.69 -0.69 15.61
N GLN A 71 -3.46 0.40 14.87
CA GLN A 71 -2.97 1.68 15.40
C GLN A 71 -4.09 2.60 15.92
N GLY A 72 -5.36 2.16 15.87
CA GLY A 72 -6.50 2.93 16.35
C GLY A 72 -7.09 3.93 15.35
N PHE A 73 -6.63 3.96 14.10
CA PHE A 73 -7.24 4.80 13.06
C PHE A 73 -8.58 4.21 12.62
N LEU A 74 -9.57 5.08 12.48
CA LEU A 74 -10.90 4.73 11.99
C LEU A 74 -10.99 4.97 10.48
N PHE A 75 -11.63 4.03 9.77
CA PHE A 75 -11.93 4.13 8.33
C PHE A 75 -10.73 4.52 7.45
N PRO A 76 -9.62 3.79 7.49
CA PRO A 76 -8.45 4.12 6.68
C PRO A 76 -8.77 4.01 5.19
N LYS A 77 -8.36 5.02 4.41
CA LYS A 77 -8.60 5.06 2.97
C LYS A 77 -7.97 3.88 2.21
N TYR A 78 -6.82 3.40 2.68
CA TYR A 78 -6.04 2.32 2.06
C TYR A 78 -5.84 1.20 3.08
N SER A 79 -6.60 0.11 2.97
CA SER A 79 -6.62 -0.91 4.03
C SER A 79 -6.57 -2.37 3.56
N GLY A 80 -6.52 -2.64 2.28
CA GLY A 80 -6.48 -4.00 1.75
C GLY A 80 -7.35 -4.14 0.51
N GLU A 81 -7.07 -3.35 -0.49
CA GLU A 81 -7.75 -3.33 -1.78
C GLU A 81 -6.79 -2.92 -2.89
N MET A 82 -7.21 -3.17 -4.12
CA MET A 82 -6.60 -2.58 -5.31
C MET A 82 -7.42 -1.37 -5.75
N ARG A 83 -6.75 -0.26 -6.01
CA ARG A 83 -7.35 0.98 -6.53
C ARG A 83 -6.55 1.50 -7.71
N ARG A 84 -7.26 2.09 -8.66
CA ARG A 84 -6.64 2.88 -9.72
C ARG A 84 -7.02 4.34 -9.51
N GLU A 85 -6.02 5.19 -9.37
CA GLU A 85 -6.18 6.64 -9.20
C GLU A 85 -5.38 7.34 -10.31
N GLY A 86 -6.09 7.86 -11.34
CA GLY A 86 -5.46 8.37 -12.56
C GLY A 86 -4.70 7.26 -13.29
N GLU A 87 -3.43 7.49 -13.59
CA GLU A 87 -2.54 6.51 -14.23
C GLU A 87 -1.85 5.57 -13.23
N GLN A 88 -2.01 5.81 -11.93
CA GLN A 88 -1.35 5.06 -10.87
C GLN A 88 -2.23 3.90 -10.39
N THR A 89 -1.63 2.74 -10.19
CA THR A 89 -2.28 1.58 -9.56
C THR A 89 -1.74 1.40 -8.14
N ILE A 90 -2.62 1.28 -7.18
CA ILE A 90 -2.31 1.09 -5.77
C ILE A 90 -2.85 -0.26 -5.32
N VAL A 91 -1.99 -1.09 -4.76
CA VAL A 91 -2.37 -2.40 -4.20
C VAL A 91 -1.94 -2.44 -2.74
N VAL A 92 -2.90 -2.60 -1.84
CA VAL A 92 -2.64 -2.77 -0.41
C VAL A 92 -3.02 -4.17 0.00
N SER A 93 -2.03 -4.97 0.42
CA SER A 93 -2.25 -6.35 0.86
C SER A 93 -2.67 -6.40 2.32
N ARG A 94 -3.63 -7.26 2.62
CA ARG A 94 -3.99 -7.65 3.99
C ARG A 94 -2.96 -8.60 4.61
N GLY A 95 -2.18 -9.30 3.77
CA GLY A 95 -1.15 -10.22 4.20
C GLY A 95 -1.68 -11.45 4.93
N LEU A 96 -0.77 -12.32 5.36
CA LEU A 96 -1.07 -13.57 6.08
C LEU A 96 -0.97 -13.41 7.60
N GLY A 97 -0.16 -12.46 8.07
CA GLY A 97 0.12 -12.26 9.49
C GLY A 97 -1.00 -11.56 10.26
N SER A 98 -0.96 -11.64 11.58
CA SER A 98 -1.76 -10.85 12.50
C SER A 98 -0.87 -9.86 13.25
N HIS A 99 -1.47 -8.82 13.80
CA HIS A 99 -0.77 -7.85 14.64
C HIS A 99 -0.66 -8.32 16.10
N THR A 100 -0.14 -7.46 16.98
CA THR A 100 -0.01 -7.67 18.43
C THR A 100 -1.32 -8.17 19.08
N ILE A 101 -2.46 -7.70 18.56
CA ILE A 101 -3.78 -8.24 18.89
C ILE A 101 -4.17 -9.21 17.80
N ASN A 102 -4.23 -10.49 18.12
CA ASN A 102 -4.48 -11.56 17.15
C ASN A 102 -5.97 -11.70 16.81
N ILE A 103 -6.61 -10.59 16.42
CA ILE A 103 -8.02 -10.52 16.06
C ILE A 103 -8.17 -10.05 14.63
N ARG A 104 -8.89 -10.82 13.82
CA ARG A 104 -9.32 -10.48 12.46
C ARG A 104 -10.81 -10.80 12.32
N LEU A 105 -11.67 -9.78 12.38
CA LEU A 105 -13.10 -9.93 12.15
C LEU A 105 -13.45 -9.54 10.71
N PHE A 106 -14.03 -10.49 9.96
CA PHE A 106 -14.37 -10.36 8.53
C PHE A 106 -13.19 -9.92 7.64
N ASN A 107 -11.97 -10.24 8.07
CA ASN A 107 -10.73 -9.85 7.44
C ASN A 107 -9.86 -11.08 7.20
N MET A 108 -10.18 -11.86 6.17
CA MET A 108 -9.44 -13.08 5.85
C MET A 108 -8.00 -12.75 5.39
N PRO A 109 -7.01 -13.58 5.77
CA PRO A 109 -5.67 -13.51 5.21
C PRO A 109 -5.69 -13.64 3.68
N GLU A 110 -4.76 -12.97 3.01
CA GLU A 110 -4.67 -13.07 1.54
C GLU A 110 -3.22 -13.07 1.06
N VAL A 111 -3.02 -13.72 -0.09
CA VAL A 111 -1.84 -13.59 -0.94
C VAL A 111 -2.30 -12.98 -2.25
N ILE A 112 -1.62 -11.94 -2.71
CA ILE A 112 -1.91 -11.26 -3.96
C ILE A 112 -0.83 -11.61 -4.97
N ALA A 113 -1.21 -12.21 -6.10
CA ALA A 113 -0.35 -12.38 -7.26
C ALA A 113 -0.61 -11.23 -8.25
N ILE A 114 0.44 -10.56 -8.69
CA ILE A 114 0.38 -9.43 -9.61
C ILE A 114 1.18 -9.79 -10.86
N GLU A 115 0.53 -9.76 -12.01
CA GLU A 115 1.17 -9.89 -13.31
C GLU A 115 1.24 -8.52 -13.98
N VAL A 116 2.44 -8.10 -14.37
CA VAL A 116 2.68 -6.85 -15.07
C VAL A 116 3.01 -7.17 -16.53
N CYS A 117 2.09 -6.86 -17.41
CA CYS A 117 2.25 -7.10 -18.87
C CYS A 117 2.66 -5.82 -19.58
N VAL A 118 3.69 -5.91 -20.42
CA VAL A 118 4.05 -4.86 -21.38
C VAL A 118 3.16 -5.03 -22.61
N ARG A 119 2.46 -3.96 -22.97
CA ARG A 119 1.70 -3.88 -24.23
C ARG A 119 2.48 -3.13 -25.30
#